data_e6e1e031858b38f6dbacb41c13b51d99
#
_entry.id   e6e1e031858b38f6dbacb41c13b51d99
#
_cell.length_a   1.000
_cell.length_b   1.000
_cell.length_c   1.000
_cell.angle_alpha   90.00
_cell.angle_beta   90.00
_cell.angle_gamma   90.00
#
_symmetry.space_group_name_H-M   'P 1'
#
loop_
_entity.id
_entity.type
_entity.pdbx_description
1 polymer ?
#
loop_
_entity_poly.entity_id
_entity_poly.type
_entity_poly.pdbx_seq_one_letter_code
_entity_poly.pdbx_strand_id
1 'polypeptide(L)'
;MSSAFIQTFTQNVPYHSDPTAIFATLCENKPNTLLLESAEISSKNSLKSLLLVNAAIKISCLGQRVRFHALTHNGAAVLPLIEQKLAAHVSVKSRTSEQLDVEFSPADNNADEDSKLLAASIFDGLRCFTELYKASPLPVFLGGLFAYDLVANFIPMKNIQLQDDGITCPDYCFYLAEQLLVIDHQLQQAELQTFCFTQHQENALQQEAQDIAKKLLEIRPHFPLKPASTEVSVNLNDDKFKKIIERLKQHIYCGDVFQIVPSRRFSLECPNILATYRQLKQNNPSPYMFFIQDADFTLFGASPESALKYSQATRQLEIYPIAGSRPRGFDADGNIDPELDSRLELELRLDHKEQAEHLMLVDLARNDIARVCESKTRHVKDLMQGDRYSHIMHLVSRVVGKLRPELDALHAYQACMNMGTLTSAPKIKAMQLIYQFEQEKRHSYGGAVGYLQSDGNFDTCIVIRSAFVQNGITHVQAGCGTVLDSGLQMEADETRHKARAVINAIVQTNNKANQ
;
A
#
# COMPACT_ATOMS: atom_id res chain seq x y z
N MET A 1 -21.60 0.29 -27.01
CA MET A 1 -21.88 -0.32 -25.70
C MET A 1 -22.54 0.74 -24.84
N SER A 2 -23.72 0.45 -24.24
CA SER A 2 -24.38 1.38 -23.33
C SER A 2 -23.43 1.60 -22.13
N SER A 3 -23.19 2.86 -21.75
CA SER A 3 -22.46 3.18 -20.52
C SER A 3 -23.21 2.57 -19.32
N ALA A 4 -22.46 2.02 -18.36
CA ALA A 4 -23.05 1.55 -17.12
C ALA A 4 -23.79 2.70 -16.42
N PHE A 5 -24.94 2.41 -15.83
CA PHE A 5 -25.65 3.42 -15.03
C PHE A 5 -24.80 3.82 -13.85
N ILE A 6 -24.64 5.11 -13.65
CA ILE A 6 -24.06 5.69 -12.44
C ILE A 6 -24.67 7.08 -12.19
N GLN A 7 -25.06 7.31 -10.98
CA GLN A 7 -25.44 8.62 -10.47
C GLN A 7 -24.60 8.93 -9.24
N THR A 8 -24.12 10.15 -9.15
CA THR A 8 -23.21 10.57 -8.08
C THR A 8 -23.80 11.76 -7.34
N PHE A 9 -23.66 11.77 -6.04
CA PHE A 9 -24.09 12.85 -5.17
C PHE A 9 -22.92 13.31 -4.33
N THR A 10 -22.82 14.60 -4.13
CA THR A 10 -21.86 15.22 -3.22
C THR A 10 -22.57 16.06 -2.19
N GLN A 11 -22.15 15.96 -0.94
CA GLN A 11 -22.68 16.73 0.18
C GLN A 11 -21.54 17.29 1.00
N ASN A 12 -21.49 18.61 1.17
CA ASN A 12 -20.57 19.21 2.12
C ASN A 12 -20.97 18.83 3.55
N VAL A 13 -20.00 18.45 4.35
CA VAL A 13 -20.16 18.03 5.74
C VAL A 13 -19.19 18.80 6.64
N PRO A 14 -19.41 18.83 7.97
CA PRO A 14 -18.50 19.50 8.89
C PRO A 14 -17.07 18.98 8.78
N TYR A 15 -16.11 19.88 8.73
CA TYR A 15 -14.69 19.56 8.79
C TYR A 15 -14.27 19.18 10.21
N HIS A 16 -13.48 18.12 10.34
CA HIS A 16 -12.81 17.71 11.57
C HIS A 16 -11.35 17.42 11.28
N SER A 17 -10.46 17.87 12.14
CA SER A 17 -9.01 17.76 11.97
C SER A 17 -8.45 16.37 12.30
N ASP A 18 -9.22 15.49 12.97
CA ASP A 18 -8.81 14.13 13.34
C ASP A 18 -9.60 13.05 12.56
N PRO A 19 -9.10 12.59 11.39
CA PRO A 19 -9.77 11.55 10.59
C PRO A 19 -9.88 10.20 11.33
N THR A 20 -8.98 9.91 12.28
CA THR A 20 -9.06 8.69 13.09
C THR A 20 -10.26 8.72 14.05
N ALA A 21 -10.57 9.91 14.60
CA ALA A 21 -11.77 10.09 15.42
C ALA A 21 -13.06 9.97 14.59
N ILE A 22 -13.05 10.47 13.35
CA ILE A 22 -14.15 10.27 12.39
C ILE A 22 -14.33 8.79 12.09
N PHE A 23 -13.23 8.08 11.79
CA PHE A 23 -13.25 6.65 11.51
C PHE A 23 -13.82 5.86 12.69
N ALA A 24 -13.38 6.15 13.92
CA ALA A 24 -13.92 5.53 15.13
C ALA A 24 -15.43 5.75 15.26
N THR A 25 -15.93 6.95 14.93
CA THR A 25 -17.36 7.29 15.05
C THR A 25 -18.22 6.62 13.97
N LEU A 26 -17.73 6.55 12.71
CA LEU A 26 -18.51 6.07 11.58
C LEU A 26 -18.34 4.57 11.28
N CYS A 27 -17.14 4.03 11.59
CA CYS A 27 -16.70 2.71 11.12
C CYS A 27 -16.23 1.75 12.22
N GLU A 28 -16.36 2.07 13.50
CA GLU A 28 -15.75 1.39 14.66
C GLU A 28 -15.56 -0.13 14.50
N ASN A 29 -16.66 -0.87 14.21
CA ASN A 29 -16.62 -2.33 14.02
C ASN A 29 -17.08 -2.76 12.63
N LYS A 30 -17.07 -1.84 11.67
CA LYS A 30 -17.59 -2.09 10.32
C LYS A 30 -16.49 -2.63 9.42
N PRO A 31 -16.60 -3.89 8.95
CA PRO A 31 -15.64 -4.42 7.99
C PRO A 31 -15.76 -3.74 6.63
N ASN A 32 -14.75 -3.96 5.78
CA ASN A 32 -14.65 -3.43 4.43
C ASN A 32 -14.63 -1.89 4.39
N THR A 33 -13.90 -1.30 5.33
CA THR A 33 -13.68 0.15 5.47
C THR A 33 -12.20 0.47 5.34
N LEU A 34 -11.89 1.70 4.95
CA LEU A 34 -10.54 2.13 4.64
C LEU A 34 -10.35 3.59 5.05
N LEU A 35 -9.21 3.90 5.65
CA LEU A 35 -8.74 5.26 5.88
C LEU A 35 -7.34 5.42 5.27
N LEU A 36 -7.19 6.36 4.36
CA LEU A 36 -5.91 6.81 3.81
C LEU A 36 -5.69 8.26 4.23
N GLU A 37 -4.56 8.55 4.84
CA GLU A 37 -4.22 9.89 5.32
C GLU A 37 -2.83 10.31 4.83
N SER A 38 -2.62 11.59 4.61
CA SER A 38 -1.29 12.17 4.46
C SER A 38 -0.96 12.94 5.74
N ALA A 39 0.13 12.57 6.42
CA ALA A 39 0.66 13.42 7.48
C ALA A 39 1.45 14.59 6.90
N GLU A 40 1.56 15.66 7.67
CA GLU A 40 2.24 16.88 7.25
C GLU A 40 3.72 16.65 6.97
N ILE A 41 4.12 17.00 5.76
CA ILE A 41 5.53 17.10 5.37
C ILE A 41 5.70 18.48 4.74
N SER A 42 6.78 19.16 5.07
CA SER A 42 7.11 20.51 4.57
C SER A 42 7.12 20.63 3.04
N SER A 43 7.21 19.51 2.31
CA SER A 43 7.25 19.45 0.84
C SER A 43 5.91 19.08 0.18
N LYS A 44 4.85 18.74 0.93
CA LYS A 44 3.54 18.37 0.35
C LYS A 44 2.55 19.53 0.34
N ASN A 45 2.10 19.90 -0.86
CA ASN A 45 1.15 20.98 -1.09
C ASN A 45 -0.34 20.56 -0.99
N SER A 46 -0.67 19.31 -0.70
CA SER A 46 -2.05 18.86 -0.56
C SER A 46 -2.16 17.77 0.50
N LEU A 47 -2.76 18.13 1.62
CA LEU A 47 -3.03 17.20 2.72
C LEU A 47 -4.48 16.77 2.64
N LYS A 48 -4.73 15.55 2.18
CA LYS A 48 -6.07 14.97 2.09
C LYS A 48 -6.16 13.69 2.88
N SER A 49 -7.35 13.45 3.45
CA SER A 49 -7.71 12.14 3.98
C SER A 49 -8.90 11.60 3.21
N LEU A 50 -8.84 10.31 2.87
CA LEU A 50 -9.88 9.57 2.17
C LEU A 50 -10.40 8.47 3.09
N LEU A 51 -11.68 8.54 3.45
CA LEU A 51 -12.31 7.57 4.33
C LEU A 51 -13.44 6.86 3.60
N LEU A 52 -13.24 5.59 3.28
CA LEU A 52 -14.27 4.72 2.72
C LEU A 52 -15.20 4.27 3.84
N VAL A 53 -16.38 4.88 3.92
CA VAL A 53 -17.39 4.59 4.95
C VAL A 53 -18.21 3.36 4.59
N ASN A 54 -18.62 3.25 3.33
CA ASN A 54 -19.39 2.13 2.79
C ASN A 54 -18.77 1.67 1.49
N ALA A 55 -18.55 0.36 1.37
CA ALA A 55 -18.13 -0.29 0.14
C ALA A 55 -19.32 -1.02 -0.51
N ALA A 56 -19.47 -0.87 -1.83
CA ALA A 56 -20.48 -1.58 -2.60
C ALA A 56 -20.04 -3.01 -2.94
N ILE A 57 -18.76 -3.20 -3.27
CA ILE A 57 -18.19 -4.50 -3.67
C ILE A 57 -16.81 -4.66 -3.03
N LYS A 58 -16.54 -5.86 -2.48
CA LYS A 58 -15.19 -6.34 -2.18
C LYS A 58 -14.68 -7.15 -3.37
N ILE A 59 -13.47 -6.82 -3.84
CA ILE A 59 -12.78 -7.47 -4.95
C ILE A 59 -11.52 -8.11 -4.40
N SER A 60 -11.42 -9.43 -4.41
CA SER A 60 -10.26 -10.15 -3.89
C SER A 60 -9.69 -11.11 -4.94
N CYS A 61 -8.36 -11.23 -4.95
CA CYS A 61 -7.64 -12.12 -5.85
C CYS A 61 -6.80 -13.12 -5.06
N LEU A 62 -6.79 -14.37 -5.51
CA LEU A 62 -5.87 -15.40 -5.04
C LEU A 62 -5.47 -16.29 -6.23
N GLY A 63 -4.19 -16.29 -6.58
CA GLY A 63 -3.72 -16.91 -7.82
C GLY A 63 -4.38 -16.28 -9.05
N GLN A 64 -4.89 -17.09 -9.95
CA GLN A 64 -5.59 -16.62 -11.15
C GLN A 64 -7.09 -16.36 -10.95
N ARG A 65 -7.58 -16.52 -9.71
CA ARG A 65 -9.00 -16.39 -9.39
C ARG A 65 -9.31 -15.04 -8.78
N VAL A 66 -10.31 -14.34 -9.34
CA VAL A 66 -10.83 -13.07 -8.83
C VAL A 66 -12.27 -13.27 -8.37
N ARG A 67 -12.55 -12.83 -7.16
CA ARG A 67 -13.88 -12.83 -6.55
C ARG A 67 -14.40 -11.42 -6.41
N PHE A 68 -15.61 -11.19 -6.90
CA PHE A 68 -16.40 -9.99 -6.67
C PHE A 68 -17.52 -10.34 -5.71
N HIS A 69 -17.50 -9.76 -4.53
CA HIS A 69 -18.52 -9.95 -3.51
C HIS A 69 -19.27 -8.64 -3.29
N ALA A 70 -20.53 -8.60 -3.70
CA ALA A 70 -21.40 -7.46 -3.45
C ALA A 70 -21.73 -7.38 -1.96
N LEU A 71 -21.45 -6.23 -1.37
CA LEU A 71 -21.67 -5.95 0.05
C LEU A 71 -23.03 -5.26 0.27
N THR A 72 -23.60 -4.72 -0.81
CA THR A 72 -24.88 -4.00 -0.81
C THR A 72 -25.72 -4.37 -2.03
N HIS A 73 -27.00 -4.08 -2.01
CA HIS A 73 -27.87 -4.23 -3.19
C HIS A 73 -27.42 -3.34 -4.34
N ASN A 74 -26.87 -2.16 -4.06
CA ASN A 74 -26.30 -1.27 -5.05
C ASN A 74 -25.08 -1.90 -5.74
N GLY A 75 -24.21 -2.57 -4.98
CA GLY A 75 -23.09 -3.34 -5.52
C GLY A 75 -23.51 -4.57 -6.31
N ALA A 76 -24.57 -5.27 -5.88
CA ALA A 76 -25.08 -6.44 -6.59
C ALA A 76 -25.54 -6.11 -8.03
N ALA A 77 -26.04 -4.90 -8.27
CA ALA A 77 -26.44 -4.44 -9.60
C ALA A 77 -25.26 -4.33 -10.59
N VAL A 78 -24.04 -4.23 -10.10
CA VAL A 78 -22.82 -4.11 -10.94
C VAL A 78 -22.31 -5.48 -11.41
N LEU A 79 -22.59 -6.58 -10.67
CA LEU A 79 -22.04 -7.91 -10.98
C LEU A 79 -22.35 -8.39 -12.41
N PRO A 80 -23.58 -8.23 -12.96
CA PRO A 80 -23.86 -8.61 -14.36
C PRO A 80 -23.04 -7.82 -15.38
N LEU A 81 -22.73 -6.55 -15.08
CA LEU A 81 -21.94 -5.69 -15.97
C LEU A 81 -20.46 -6.12 -15.96
N ILE A 82 -19.93 -6.51 -14.81
CA ILE A 82 -18.58 -7.08 -14.66
C ILE A 82 -18.49 -8.38 -15.46
N GLU A 83 -19.45 -9.30 -15.26
CA GLU A 83 -19.49 -10.58 -15.96
C GLU A 83 -19.50 -10.37 -17.49
N GLN A 84 -20.37 -9.49 -18.00
CA GLN A 84 -20.42 -9.16 -19.42
C GLN A 84 -19.10 -8.56 -19.92
N LYS A 85 -18.48 -7.68 -19.13
CA LYS A 85 -17.23 -7.00 -19.50
C LYS A 85 -16.06 -7.96 -19.60
N LEU A 86 -15.98 -8.92 -18.69
CA LEU A 86 -14.89 -9.88 -18.59
C LEU A 86 -15.12 -11.16 -19.42
N ALA A 87 -16.30 -11.38 -19.98
CA ALA A 87 -16.73 -12.64 -20.61
C ALA A 87 -15.75 -13.22 -21.66
N ALA A 88 -15.02 -12.36 -22.40
CA ALA A 88 -14.06 -12.79 -23.40
C ALA A 88 -12.73 -13.30 -22.82
N HIS A 89 -12.45 -13.04 -21.54
CA HIS A 89 -11.13 -13.21 -20.93
C HIS A 89 -11.10 -14.19 -19.76
N VAL A 90 -12.29 -14.62 -19.28
CA VAL A 90 -12.37 -15.41 -18.05
C VAL A 90 -13.29 -16.62 -18.19
N SER A 91 -13.08 -17.63 -17.34
CA SER A 91 -14.05 -18.67 -17.04
C SER A 91 -14.79 -18.34 -15.75
N VAL A 92 -16.13 -18.30 -15.81
CA VAL A 92 -16.96 -18.12 -14.61
C VAL A 92 -16.94 -19.43 -13.81
N LYS A 93 -16.52 -19.36 -12.55
CA LYS A 93 -16.44 -20.51 -11.64
C LYS A 93 -17.68 -20.65 -10.74
N SER A 94 -18.20 -19.53 -10.27
CA SER A 94 -19.46 -19.49 -9.54
C SER A 94 -20.18 -18.15 -9.74
N ARG A 95 -21.50 -18.18 -9.62
CA ARG A 95 -22.36 -17.01 -9.78
C ARG A 95 -23.55 -17.13 -8.85
N THR A 96 -23.75 -16.13 -7.99
CA THR A 96 -24.94 -15.94 -7.16
C THR A 96 -25.47 -14.51 -7.33
N SER A 97 -26.52 -14.14 -6.60
CA SER A 97 -27.00 -12.74 -6.55
C SER A 97 -25.97 -11.77 -5.97
N GLU A 98 -25.09 -12.24 -5.09
CA GLU A 98 -24.15 -11.42 -4.32
C GLU A 98 -22.68 -11.72 -4.63
N GLN A 99 -22.39 -12.76 -5.43
CA GLN A 99 -21.00 -13.16 -5.69
C GLN A 99 -20.80 -13.59 -7.14
N LEU A 100 -19.68 -13.17 -7.70
CA LEU A 100 -19.16 -13.61 -8.99
C LEU A 100 -17.69 -14.01 -8.82
N ASP A 101 -17.37 -15.29 -9.06
CA ASP A 101 -16.01 -15.80 -9.07
C ASP A 101 -15.59 -16.09 -10.52
N VAL A 102 -14.49 -15.50 -10.94
CA VAL A 102 -13.92 -15.70 -12.29
C VAL A 102 -12.47 -16.16 -12.20
N GLU A 103 -12.02 -16.88 -13.20
CA GLU A 103 -10.64 -17.33 -13.32
C GLU A 103 -10.05 -16.88 -14.65
N PHE A 104 -8.91 -16.21 -14.58
CA PHE A 104 -8.11 -15.79 -15.72
C PHE A 104 -7.15 -16.89 -16.16
N SER A 105 -6.83 -16.95 -17.44
CA SER A 105 -5.74 -17.79 -17.94
C SER A 105 -4.42 -17.05 -17.76
N PRO A 106 -3.35 -17.70 -17.30
CA PRO A 106 -2.02 -17.10 -17.29
C PRO A 106 -1.61 -16.68 -18.72
N ALA A 107 -0.85 -15.61 -18.84
CA ALA A 107 -0.24 -15.22 -20.11
C ALA A 107 0.67 -16.33 -20.65
N ASP A 108 0.80 -16.44 -21.97
CA ASP A 108 1.70 -17.41 -22.60
C ASP A 108 3.16 -17.10 -22.19
N ASN A 109 3.80 -18.06 -21.59
CA ASN A 109 5.20 -17.94 -21.13
C ASN A 109 6.18 -17.69 -22.29
N ASN A 110 5.84 -18.08 -23.52
CA ASN A 110 6.67 -17.91 -24.71
C ASN A 110 6.46 -16.55 -25.40
N ALA A 111 5.44 -15.77 -25.01
CA ALA A 111 5.21 -14.46 -25.57
C ALA A 111 6.32 -13.48 -25.16
N ASP A 112 6.54 -12.46 -25.97
CA ASP A 112 7.43 -11.35 -25.62
C ASP A 112 6.88 -10.53 -24.45
N GLU A 113 7.71 -9.68 -23.84
CA GLU A 113 7.37 -8.95 -22.62
C GLU A 113 6.21 -7.94 -22.83
N ASP A 114 6.13 -7.30 -24.00
CA ASP A 114 5.03 -6.39 -24.30
C ASP A 114 3.71 -7.15 -24.50
N SER A 115 3.74 -8.27 -25.19
CA SER A 115 2.57 -9.16 -25.35
C SER A 115 2.09 -9.72 -24.01
N LYS A 116 3.00 -10.09 -23.09
CA LYS A 116 2.64 -10.52 -21.74
C LYS A 116 2.01 -9.39 -20.93
N LEU A 117 2.52 -8.17 -21.07
CA LEU A 117 2.01 -7.00 -20.34
C LEU A 117 0.59 -6.63 -20.80
N LEU A 118 0.30 -6.74 -22.11
CA LEU A 118 -1.00 -6.42 -22.71
C LEU A 118 -2.01 -7.57 -22.64
N ALA A 119 -1.57 -8.77 -22.28
CA ALA A 119 -2.46 -9.92 -22.16
C ALA A 119 -3.47 -9.69 -21.02
N ALA A 120 -4.70 -10.21 -21.25
CA ALA A 120 -5.71 -10.23 -20.19
C ALA A 120 -5.18 -10.94 -18.94
N SER A 121 -5.41 -10.35 -17.78
CA SER A 121 -4.85 -10.82 -16.52
C SER A 121 -5.78 -10.52 -15.33
N ILE A 122 -5.41 -10.99 -14.17
CA ILE A 122 -6.13 -10.72 -12.92
C ILE A 122 -6.32 -9.21 -12.66
N PHE A 123 -5.49 -8.33 -13.24
CA PHE A 123 -5.68 -6.87 -13.16
C PHE A 123 -6.92 -6.38 -13.91
N ASP A 124 -7.44 -7.15 -14.91
CA ASP A 124 -8.69 -6.80 -15.57
C ASP A 124 -9.88 -6.87 -14.62
N GLY A 125 -9.77 -7.62 -13.53
CA GLY A 125 -10.72 -7.59 -12.42
C GLY A 125 -10.86 -6.22 -11.74
N LEU A 126 -9.83 -5.38 -11.79
CA LEU A 126 -9.87 -3.98 -11.33
C LEU A 126 -10.11 -3.02 -12.51
N ARG A 127 -9.48 -3.28 -13.66
CA ARG A 127 -9.58 -2.46 -14.86
C ARG A 127 -11.01 -2.33 -15.38
N CYS A 128 -11.83 -3.37 -15.24
CA CYS A 128 -13.23 -3.33 -15.67
C CYS A 128 -14.01 -2.15 -15.06
N PHE A 129 -13.71 -1.73 -13.83
CA PHE A 129 -14.37 -0.58 -13.19
C PHE A 129 -13.94 0.76 -13.81
N THR A 130 -12.65 0.91 -14.16
CA THR A 130 -12.20 2.12 -14.86
C THR A 130 -12.84 2.26 -16.23
N GLU A 131 -13.09 1.14 -16.92
CA GLU A 131 -13.75 1.14 -18.22
C GLU A 131 -15.27 1.33 -18.12
N LEU A 132 -15.94 0.69 -17.15
CA LEU A 132 -17.38 0.82 -16.93
C LEU A 132 -17.78 2.24 -16.54
N TYR A 133 -16.95 2.91 -15.73
CA TYR A 133 -17.29 4.20 -15.12
C TYR A 133 -16.38 5.36 -15.56
N LYS A 134 -15.68 5.22 -16.69
CA LYS A 134 -14.78 6.25 -17.23
C LYS A 134 -15.46 7.61 -17.44
N ALA A 135 -16.74 7.59 -17.81
CA ALA A 135 -17.52 8.79 -18.09
C ALA A 135 -18.28 9.31 -16.84
N SER A 136 -18.03 8.77 -15.67
CA SER A 136 -18.67 9.23 -14.44
C SER A 136 -18.30 10.69 -14.14
N PRO A 137 -19.28 11.56 -13.79
CA PRO A 137 -19.00 12.96 -13.43
C PRO A 137 -18.04 13.09 -12.25
N LEU A 138 -18.12 12.15 -11.31
CA LEU A 138 -17.23 12.03 -10.17
C LEU A 138 -16.44 10.71 -10.31
N PRO A 139 -15.11 10.73 -10.27
CA PRO A 139 -14.32 9.51 -10.41
C PRO A 139 -14.67 8.48 -9.33
N VAL A 140 -15.08 7.29 -9.77
CA VAL A 140 -15.40 6.19 -8.85
C VAL A 140 -14.10 5.70 -8.20
N PHE A 141 -14.12 5.53 -6.89
CA PHE A 141 -12.97 5.20 -6.08
C PHE A 141 -12.90 3.69 -5.79
N LEU A 142 -11.73 3.11 -5.99
CA LEU A 142 -11.34 1.78 -5.53
C LEU A 142 -10.13 1.91 -4.63
N GLY A 143 -10.26 1.60 -3.35
CA GLY A 143 -9.17 1.60 -2.39
C GLY A 143 -8.84 0.21 -1.91
N GLY A 144 -7.56 -0.07 -1.63
CA GLY A 144 -7.18 -1.41 -1.17
C GLY A 144 -5.68 -1.66 -1.13
N LEU A 145 -5.33 -2.94 -1.17
CA LEU A 145 -3.95 -3.42 -1.10
C LEU A 145 -3.61 -4.37 -2.26
N PHE A 146 -2.36 -4.35 -2.67
CA PHE A 146 -1.66 -5.37 -3.43
C PHE A 146 -0.63 -6.04 -2.51
N ALA A 147 -0.68 -7.37 -2.38
CA ALA A 147 0.33 -8.11 -1.63
C ALA A 147 1.65 -8.21 -2.41
N TYR A 148 2.75 -8.43 -1.69
CA TYR A 148 4.05 -8.71 -2.31
C TYR A 148 3.99 -9.94 -3.21
N ASP A 149 3.28 -10.98 -2.76
CA ASP A 149 3.22 -12.28 -3.41
C ASP A 149 2.38 -12.27 -4.71
N LEU A 150 1.66 -11.18 -5.00
CA LEU A 150 0.97 -10.97 -6.28
C LEU A 150 1.91 -11.19 -7.49
N VAL A 151 3.18 -10.85 -7.35
CA VAL A 151 4.19 -11.00 -8.40
C VAL A 151 4.37 -12.44 -8.87
N ALA A 152 4.10 -13.43 -8.02
CA ALA A 152 4.22 -14.85 -8.36
C ALA A 152 3.20 -15.30 -9.42
N ASN A 153 2.13 -14.52 -9.64
CA ASN A 153 1.17 -14.76 -10.73
C ASN A 153 1.71 -14.41 -12.13
N PHE A 154 2.80 -13.63 -12.19
CA PHE A 154 3.39 -13.13 -13.43
C PHE A 154 4.81 -13.61 -13.65
N ILE A 155 5.56 -13.85 -12.57
CA ILE A 155 6.96 -14.28 -12.62
C ILE A 155 7.05 -15.70 -12.04
N PRO A 156 7.53 -16.70 -12.82
CA PRO A 156 7.65 -18.06 -12.33
C PRO A 156 8.64 -18.15 -11.16
N MET A 157 8.18 -18.60 -10.00
CA MET A 157 8.98 -18.92 -8.83
C MET A 157 9.28 -20.42 -8.81
N LYS A 158 10.03 -20.90 -9.82
CA LYS A 158 10.30 -22.33 -10.01
C LYS A 158 11.11 -22.91 -8.85
N ASN A 159 10.75 -24.13 -8.43
CA ASN A 159 11.46 -24.94 -7.43
C ASN A 159 11.54 -24.33 -6.02
N ILE A 160 10.65 -23.37 -5.68
CA ILE A 160 10.58 -22.79 -4.35
C ILE A 160 9.37 -23.40 -3.63
N GLN A 161 9.64 -24.10 -2.53
CA GLN A 161 8.60 -24.58 -1.62
C GLN A 161 8.50 -23.59 -0.47
N LEU A 162 7.32 -22.98 -0.33
CA LEU A 162 7.02 -22.08 0.78
C LEU A 162 6.32 -22.87 1.89
N GLN A 163 6.67 -22.57 3.12
CA GLN A 163 6.03 -23.11 4.31
C GLN A 163 4.69 -22.37 4.53
N ASP A 164 3.70 -23.11 5.01
CA ASP A 164 2.45 -22.51 5.47
C ASP A 164 2.69 -21.89 6.86
N ASP A 165 2.55 -20.60 6.95
CA ASP A 165 2.74 -19.83 8.18
C ASP A 165 1.41 -19.49 8.88
N GLY A 166 0.29 -20.01 8.37
CA GLY A 166 -1.06 -19.82 8.91
C GLY A 166 -1.65 -18.44 8.65
N ILE A 167 -0.95 -17.57 7.91
CA ILE A 167 -1.45 -16.23 7.55
C ILE A 167 -2.17 -16.30 6.21
N THR A 168 -3.38 -15.77 6.17
CA THR A 168 -4.17 -15.67 4.93
C THR A 168 -4.23 -14.22 4.47
N CYS A 169 -3.53 -13.92 3.39
CA CYS A 169 -3.55 -12.60 2.74
C CYS A 169 -3.87 -12.80 1.25
N PRO A 170 -4.88 -12.13 0.68
CA PRO A 170 -5.15 -12.19 -0.74
C PRO A 170 -4.02 -11.51 -1.52
N ASP A 171 -3.80 -11.92 -2.78
CA ASP A 171 -2.81 -11.30 -3.67
C ASP A 171 -3.14 -9.84 -3.94
N TYR A 172 -4.44 -9.51 -4.03
CA TYR A 172 -4.94 -8.16 -3.84
C TYR A 172 -6.34 -8.17 -3.20
N CYS A 173 -6.69 -7.06 -2.52
CA CYS A 173 -8.01 -6.81 -1.96
C CYS A 173 -8.35 -5.34 -2.13
N PHE A 174 -9.41 -5.04 -2.90
CA PHE A 174 -9.90 -3.70 -3.16
C PHE A 174 -11.37 -3.58 -2.86
N TYR A 175 -11.80 -2.38 -2.54
CA TYR A 175 -13.19 -2.04 -2.23
C TYR A 175 -13.68 -0.96 -3.18
N LEU A 176 -14.78 -1.23 -3.89
CA LEU A 176 -15.50 -0.24 -4.68
C LEU A 176 -16.29 0.66 -3.75
N ALA A 177 -16.06 1.96 -3.79
CA ALA A 177 -16.76 2.89 -2.93
C ALA A 177 -18.25 2.99 -3.25
N GLU A 178 -19.07 2.98 -2.21
CA GLU A 178 -20.46 3.43 -2.23
C GLU A 178 -20.58 4.81 -1.59
N GLN A 179 -19.87 5.02 -0.46
CA GLN A 179 -19.77 6.31 0.20
C GLN A 179 -18.33 6.56 0.64
N LEU A 180 -17.77 7.66 0.15
CA LEU A 180 -16.41 8.11 0.39
C LEU A 180 -16.44 9.51 1.01
N LEU A 181 -15.84 9.67 2.18
CA LEU A 181 -15.59 10.98 2.79
C LEU A 181 -14.20 11.47 2.38
N VAL A 182 -14.15 12.61 1.72
CA VAL A 182 -12.93 13.31 1.31
C VAL A 182 -12.74 14.52 2.22
N ILE A 183 -11.61 14.58 2.90
CA ILE A 183 -11.26 15.66 3.83
C ILE A 183 -10.04 16.39 3.27
N ASP A 184 -10.18 17.67 3.01
CA ASP A 184 -9.10 18.56 2.60
C ASP A 184 -8.66 19.41 3.80
N HIS A 185 -7.47 19.10 4.33
CA HIS A 185 -6.97 19.75 5.54
C HIS A 185 -6.43 21.16 5.29
N GLN A 186 -6.04 21.48 4.06
CA GLN A 186 -5.59 22.83 3.71
C GLN A 186 -6.76 23.80 3.58
N LEU A 187 -7.81 23.35 2.90
CA LEU A 187 -9.03 24.14 2.73
C LEU A 187 -9.96 24.07 3.95
N GLN A 188 -9.70 23.17 4.91
CA GLN A 188 -10.57 22.86 6.05
C GLN A 188 -12.00 22.53 5.61
N GLN A 189 -12.12 21.71 4.58
CA GLN A 189 -13.39 21.29 4.00
C GLN A 189 -13.50 19.77 4.00
N ALA A 190 -14.72 19.27 4.07
CA ALA A 190 -15.02 17.87 3.94
C ALA A 190 -16.26 17.66 3.06
N GLU A 191 -16.19 16.65 2.20
CA GLU A 191 -17.23 16.30 1.25
C GLU A 191 -17.52 14.81 1.33
N LEU A 192 -18.79 14.45 1.51
CA LEU A 192 -19.27 13.08 1.39
C LEU A 192 -19.71 12.84 -0.04
N GLN A 193 -19.05 11.89 -0.70
CA GLN A 193 -19.33 11.43 -2.07
C GLN A 193 -20.09 10.12 -2.02
N THR A 194 -21.21 10.02 -2.75
CA THR A 194 -22.06 8.84 -2.83
C THR A 194 -22.17 8.38 -4.28
N PHE A 195 -21.96 7.08 -4.52
CA PHE A 195 -21.98 6.43 -5.82
C PHE A 195 -23.17 5.48 -5.91
N CYS A 196 -24.13 5.80 -6.76
CA CYS A 196 -25.34 5.01 -7.00
C CYS A 196 -25.22 4.26 -8.33
N PHE A 197 -25.17 2.93 -8.30
CA PHE A 197 -24.99 2.07 -9.46
C PHE A 197 -26.32 1.53 -10.01
N THR A 198 -27.45 1.84 -9.37
CA THR A 198 -28.80 1.48 -9.84
C THR A 198 -29.83 2.48 -9.36
N GLN A 199 -30.77 2.88 -10.24
CA GLN A 199 -31.81 3.87 -9.90
C GLN A 199 -32.65 3.46 -8.67
N HIS A 200 -32.82 2.17 -8.44
CA HIS A 200 -33.64 1.68 -7.31
C HIS A 200 -33.06 1.98 -5.93
N GLN A 201 -31.76 2.33 -5.82
CA GLN A 201 -31.09 2.62 -4.56
C GLN A 201 -30.88 4.10 -4.27
N GLU A 202 -31.26 4.99 -5.17
CA GLU A 202 -31.01 6.43 -5.08
C GLU A 202 -31.49 7.04 -3.76
N ASN A 203 -32.78 6.86 -3.45
CA ASN A 203 -33.39 7.42 -2.24
C ASN A 203 -32.78 6.85 -0.94
N ALA A 204 -32.48 5.54 -0.94
CA ALA A 204 -31.86 4.89 0.22
C ALA A 204 -30.47 5.44 0.48
N LEU A 205 -29.65 5.57 -0.55
CA LEU A 205 -28.28 6.10 -0.45
C LEU A 205 -28.25 7.58 -0.07
N GLN A 206 -29.22 8.39 -0.54
CA GLN A 206 -29.35 9.78 -0.12
C GLN A 206 -29.71 9.87 1.38
N GLN A 207 -30.59 9.00 1.86
CA GLN A 207 -30.94 8.96 3.28
C GLN A 207 -29.74 8.53 4.14
N GLU A 208 -29.00 7.51 3.71
CA GLU A 208 -27.78 7.07 4.39
C GLU A 208 -26.72 8.19 4.43
N ALA A 209 -26.54 8.93 3.33
CA ALA A 209 -25.64 10.08 3.29
C ALA A 209 -26.04 11.16 4.31
N GLN A 210 -27.35 11.46 4.44
CA GLN A 210 -27.84 12.38 5.44
C GLN A 210 -27.58 11.89 6.87
N ASP A 211 -27.72 10.59 7.12
CA ASP A 211 -27.48 10.01 8.44
C ASP A 211 -25.99 10.00 8.81
N ILE A 212 -25.10 9.77 7.84
CA ILE A 212 -23.65 9.97 8.01
C ILE A 212 -23.35 11.46 8.31
N ALA A 213 -23.92 12.39 7.54
CA ALA A 213 -23.72 13.82 7.77
C ALA A 213 -24.20 14.26 9.17
N LYS A 214 -25.30 13.72 9.68
CA LYS A 214 -25.76 13.96 11.05
C LYS A 214 -24.75 13.45 12.09
N LYS A 215 -24.20 12.25 11.92
CA LYS A 215 -23.17 11.70 12.82
C LYS A 215 -21.90 12.58 12.84
N LEU A 216 -21.58 13.21 11.72
CA LEU A 216 -20.44 14.13 11.62
C LEU A 216 -20.66 15.47 12.34
N LEU A 217 -21.90 15.85 12.72
CA LEU A 217 -22.16 17.01 13.56
C LEU A 217 -21.61 16.85 14.98
N GLU A 218 -21.53 15.61 15.46
CA GLU A 218 -21.06 15.31 16.81
C GLU A 218 -20.16 14.07 16.79
N ILE A 219 -18.85 14.30 16.64
CA ILE A 219 -17.85 13.25 16.65
C ILE A 219 -17.66 12.73 18.07
N ARG A 220 -18.02 11.46 18.31
CA ARG A 220 -17.87 10.76 19.59
C ARG A 220 -16.97 9.55 19.43
N PRO A 221 -15.65 9.76 19.35
CA PRO A 221 -14.73 8.66 19.16
C PRO A 221 -14.71 7.76 20.40
N HIS A 222 -14.85 6.48 20.18
CA HIS A 222 -14.71 5.46 21.21
C HIS A 222 -13.52 4.58 20.85
N PHE A 223 -12.57 4.43 21.77
CA PHE A 223 -11.40 3.58 21.62
C PHE A 223 -11.36 2.59 22.80
N PRO A 224 -12.16 1.52 22.75
CA PRO A 224 -12.18 0.54 23.83
C PRO A 224 -10.83 -0.15 23.92
N LEU A 225 -10.34 -0.32 25.15
CA LEU A 225 -9.07 -0.99 25.40
C LEU A 225 -9.34 -2.35 26.06
N LYS A 226 -8.73 -3.40 25.52
CA LYS A 226 -8.76 -4.77 26.04
C LYS A 226 -7.35 -5.14 26.50
N PRO A 227 -7.19 -5.72 27.69
CA PRO A 227 -5.90 -6.24 28.15
C PRO A 227 -5.28 -7.22 27.16
N ALA A 228 -3.97 -7.14 26.97
CA ALA A 228 -3.23 -8.00 26.07
C ALA A 228 -1.76 -8.14 26.49
N SER A 229 -1.12 -9.23 26.03
CA SER A 229 0.30 -9.45 26.23
C SER A 229 1.13 -8.40 25.49
N THR A 230 2.30 -8.09 26.03
CA THR A 230 3.33 -7.26 25.39
C THR A 230 4.53 -8.08 24.92
N GLU A 231 4.46 -9.40 25.02
CA GLU A 231 5.52 -10.30 24.58
C GLU A 231 5.64 -10.31 23.07
N VAL A 232 6.87 -10.18 22.56
CA VAL A 232 7.18 -10.17 21.13
C VAL A 232 7.90 -11.46 20.77
N SER A 233 7.32 -12.22 19.86
CA SER A 233 7.95 -13.38 19.23
C SER A 233 8.55 -13.01 17.87
N VAL A 234 9.47 -13.83 17.35
CA VAL A 234 10.10 -13.63 16.03
C VAL A 234 10.23 -14.96 15.32
N ASN A 235 9.88 -15.01 14.01
CA ASN A 235 9.98 -16.26 13.22
C ASN A 235 11.44 -16.69 13.00
N LEU A 236 12.34 -15.75 12.78
CA LEU A 236 13.78 -15.97 12.60
C LEU A 236 14.56 -15.24 13.69
N ASN A 237 15.11 -16.01 14.66
CA ASN A 237 16.02 -15.43 15.65
C ASN A 237 17.31 -14.92 14.99
N ASP A 238 18.12 -14.15 15.74
CA ASP A 238 19.34 -13.52 15.20
C ASP A 238 20.30 -14.52 14.54
N ASP A 239 20.51 -15.69 15.15
CA ASP A 239 21.47 -16.66 14.63
C ASP A 239 21.00 -17.26 13.30
N LYS A 240 19.70 -17.56 13.17
CA LYS A 240 19.12 -18.03 11.90
C LYS A 240 19.17 -16.91 10.84
N PHE A 241 18.81 -15.70 11.21
CA PHE A 241 18.78 -14.57 10.30
C PHE A 241 20.18 -14.20 9.79
N LYS A 242 21.19 -14.17 10.70
CA LYS A 242 22.60 -13.96 10.33
C LYS A 242 23.14 -15.01 9.36
N LYS A 243 22.75 -16.29 9.53
CA LYS A 243 23.11 -17.35 8.57
C LYS A 243 22.48 -17.13 7.18
N ILE A 244 21.25 -16.61 7.13
CA ILE A 244 20.62 -16.24 5.85
C ILE A 244 21.42 -15.11 5.19
N ILE A 245 21.74 -14.05 5.93
CA ILE A 245 22.53 -12.92 5.41
C ILE A 245 23.89 -13.42 4.88
N GLU A 246 24.59 -14.25 5.63
CA GLU A 246 25.89 -14.79 5.23
C GLU A 246 25.80 -15.57 3.90
N ARG A 247 24.77 -16.40 3.73
CA ARG A 247 24.53 -17.11 2.47
C ARG A 247 24.15 -16.19 1.32
N LEU A 248 23.36 -15.15 1.59
CA LEU A 248 23.00 -14.13 0.59
C LEU A 248 24.21 -13.31 0.15
N LYS A 249 25.16 -13.01 1.05
CA LYS A 249 26.45 -12.39 0.69
C LYS A 249 27.27 -13.24 -0.28
N GLN A 250 27.16 -14.57 -0.26
CA GLN A 250 27.80 -15.42 -1.29
C GLN A 250 27.18 -15.19 -2.67
N HIS A 251 25.85 -15.01 -2.76
CA HIS A 251 25.19 -14.66 -4.03
C HIS A 251 25.59 -13.27 -4.54
N ILE A 252 25.81 -12.30 -3.64
CA ILE A 252 26.34 -10.98 -3.99
C ILE A 252 27.80 -11.13 -4.51
N TYR A 253 28.63 -11.89 -3.80
CA TYR A 253 30.02 -12.13 -4.21
C TYR A 253 30.11 -12.82 -5.58
N CYS A 254 29.23 -13.78 -5.87
CA CYS A 254 29.15 -14.44 -7.17
C CYS A 254 28.56 -13.56 -8.30
N GLY A 255 28.06 -12.36 -7.98
CA GLY A 255 27.48 -11.44 -8.96
C GLY A 255 26.03 -11.76 -9.35
N ASP A 256 25.33 -12.60 -8.60
CA ASP A 256 23.91 -12.91 -8.82
C ASP A 256 23.02 -11.69 -8.60
N VAL A 257 23.34 -10.85 -7.59
CA VAL A 257 22.66 -9.61 -7.23
C VAL A 257 23.68 -8.58 -6.72
N PHE A 258 23.37 -7.30 -6.84
CA PHE A 258 24.20 -6.22 -6.27
C PHE A 258 23.91 -5.98 -4.79
N GLN A 259 22.64 -6.10 -4.43
CA GLN A 259 22.09 -5.96 -3.10
C GLN A 259 20.89 -6.91 -3.00
N ILE A 260 20.47 -7.26 -1.80
CA ILE A 260 19.25 -8.01 -1.54
C ILE A 260 18.64 -7.59 -0.21
N VAL A 261 17.30 -7.65 -0.11
CA VAL A 261 16.58 -7.19 1.10
C VAL A 261 15.90 -8.39 1.78
N PRO A 262 16.63 -9.21 2.58
CA PRO A 262 16.01 -10.22 3.43
C PRO A 262 15.20 -9.55 4.54
N SER A 263 14.16 -10.25 5.01
CA SER A 263 13.29 -9.77 6.07
C SER A 263 12.96 -10.85 7.08
N ARG A 264 12.43 -10.43 8.24
CA ARG A 264 11.87 -11.31 9.25
C ARG A 264 10.64 -10.68 9.91
N ARG A 265 9.83 -11.50 10.56
CA ARG A 265 8.54 -11.13 11.11
C ARG A 265 8.52 -11.21 12.63
N PHE A 266 8.05 -10.13 13.26
CA PHE A 266 7.80 -10.03 14.68
C PHE A 266 6.30 -10.15 14.91
N SER A 267 5.89 -10.93 15.92
CA SER A 267 4.46 -11.16 16.19
C SER A 267 4.15 -10.92 17.67
N LEU A 268 3.01 -10.27 17.91
CA LEU A 268 2.52 -9.96 19.24
C LEU A 268 0.99 -9.75 19.22
N GLU A 269 0.34 -9.80 20.38
CA GLU A 269 -1.09 -9.53 20.50
C GLU A 269 -1.43 -8.06 20.26
N CYS A 270 -2.50 -7.78 19.51
CA CYS A 270 -3.02 -6.43 19.27
C CYS A 270 -4.55 -6.44 19.14
N PRO A 271 -5.29 -6.58 20.23
CA PRO A 271 -6.75 -6.50 20.19
C PRO A 271 -7.28 -5.06 20.04
N ASN A 272 -6.43 -4.06 20.29
CA ASN A 272 -6.79 -2.64 20.32
C ASN A 272 -6.31 -1.91 19.05
N ILE A 273 -6.70 -2.42 17.89
CA ILE A 273 -6.05 -2.11 16.60
C ILE A 273 -6.16 -0.62 16.24
N LEU A 274 -7.36 -0.02 16.31
CA LEU A 274 -7.57 1.39 15.96
C LEU A 274 -6.91 2.34 16.95
N ALA A 275 -6.91 2.00 18.26
CA ALA A 275 -6.19 2.77 19.27
C ALA A 275 -4.66 2.70 19.04
N THR A 276 -4.16 1.54 18.62
CA THR A 276 -2.76 1.35 18.23
C THR A 276 -2.38 2.17 17.00
N TYR A 277 -3.23 2.18 15.97
CA TYR A 277 -3.02 3.04 14.80
C TYR A 277 -2.94 4.53 15.18
N ARG A 278 -3.84 4.98 16.05
CA ARG A 278 -3.81 6.35 16.60
C ARG A 278 -2.51 6.64 17.35
N GLN A 279 -2.03 5.68 18.16
CA GLN A 279 -0.75 5.81 18.87
C GLN A 279 0.44 5.84 17.89
N LEU A 280 0.42 4.99 16.83
CA LEU A 280 1.44 4.99 15.78
C LEU A 280 1.49 6.34 15.05
N LYS A 281 0.33 6.90 14.68
CA LYS A 281 0.22 8.20 14.03
C LYS A 281 0.79 9.34 14.89
N GLN A 282 0.58 9.30 16.20
CA GLN A 282 1.13 10.29 17.13
C GLN A 282 2.66 10.17 17.25
N ASN A 283 3.18 8.94 17.33
CA ASN A 283 4.60 8.69 17.55
C ASN A 283 5.43 8.80 16.26
N ASN A 284 4.85 8.49 15.11
CA ASN A 284 5.56 8.36 13.84
C ASN A 284 4.68 8.79 12.65
N PRO A 285 4.31 10.07 12.58
CA PRO A 285 3.56 10.59 11.43
C PRO A 285 4.37 10.40 10.15
N SER A 286 3.71 9.95 9.08
CA SER A 286 4.35 9.60 7.80
C SER A 286 3.52 10.10 6.61
N PRO A 287 4.14 10.29 5.43
CA PRO A 287 3.44 10.79 4.22
C PRO A 287 2.23 9.97 3.82
N TYR A 288 2.28 8.68 4.11
CA TYR A 288 1.20 7.73 3.83
C TYR A 288 0.85 6.97 5.11
N MET A 289 -0.22 7.42 5.75
CA MET A 289 -0.85 6.70 6.85
C MET A 289 -2.03 5.93 6.29
N PHE A 290 -2.20 4.67 6.68
CA PHE A 290 -3.30 3.85 6.19
C PHE A 290 -3.84 2.90 7.26
N PHE A 291 -5.15 2.65 7.17
CA PHE A 291 -5.87 1.70 7.99
C PHE A 291 -6.95 1.02 7.13
N ILE A 292 -6.83 -0.29 6.93
CA ILE A 292 -7.81 -1.13 6.21
C ILE A 292 -8.41 -2.09 7.22
N GLN A 293 -9.72 -2.08 7.37
CA GLN A 293 -10.46 -3.01 8.19
C GLN A 293 -11.29 -3.93 7.29
N ASP A 294 -10.77 -5.11 7.03
CA ASP A 294 -11.45 -6.19 6.32
C ASP A 294 -12.24 -7.07 7.30
N ALA A 295 -13.05 -7.98 6.78
CA ALA A 295 -13.72 -8.99 7.60
C ALA A 295 -12.74 -10.05 8.15
N ASP A 296 -11.66 -10.33 7.41
CA ASP A 296 -10.71 -11.41 7.67
C ASP A 296 -9.38 -10.93 8.27
N PHE A 297 -9.04 -9.65 8.09
CA PHE A 297 -7.81 -9.05 8.57
C PHE A 297 -7.93 -7.54 8.81
N THR A 298 -6.97 -6.97 9.52
CA THR A 298 -6.76 -5.52 9.55
C THR A 298 -5.32 -5.22 9.16
N LEU A 299 -5.12 -4.24 8.29
CA LEU A 299 -3.80 -3.76 7.90
C LEU A 299 -3.68 -2.27 8.22
N PHE A 300 -2.67 -1.87 8.97
CA PHE A 300 -2.40 -0.47 9.24
C PHE A 300 -0.91 -0.15 9.19
N GLY A 301 -0.57 1.10 8.92
CA GLY A 301 0.83 1.48 8.83
C GLY A 301 1.07 2.97 8.65
N ALA A 302 2.36 3.30 8.72
CA ALA A 302 2.93 4.64 8.58
C ALA A 302 4.09 4.58 7.56
N SER A 303 3.75 4.51 6.27
CA SER A 303 4.76 4.37 5.22
C SER A 303 5.39 5.71 4.85
N PRO A 304 6.72 5.79 4.83
CA PRO A 304 7.42 6.98 4.33
C PRO A 304 7.51 7.03 2.80
N GLU A 305 7.18 5.94 2.09
CA GLU A 305 7.60 5.75 0.71
C GLU A 305 6.43 5.49 -0.24
N SER A 306 6.34 6.29 -1.31
CA SER A 306 5.43 6.04 -2.44
C SER A 306 5.87 4.79 -3.21
N ALA A 307 4.94 3.94 -3.59
CA ALA A 307 5.21 2.81 -4.48
C ALA A 307 5.16 3.28 -5.95
N LEU A 308 4.00 3.69 -6.40
CA LEU A 308 3.77 4.17 -7.77
C LEU A 308 2.66 5.22 -7.76
N LYS A 309 2.91 6.32 -8.47
CA LYS A 309 1.90 7.35 -8.69
C LYS A 309 1.71 7.61 -10.17
N TYR A 310 0.46 7.72 -10.59
CA TYR A 310 0.08 8.06 -11.96
C TYR A 310 -1.01 9.12 -12.00
N SER A 311 -0.80 10.13 -12.82
CA SER A 311 -1.78 11.19 -13.10
C SER A 311 -2.32 11.03 -14.52
N GLN A 312 -3.60 10.78 -14.66
CA GLN A 312 -4.25 10.67 -15.96
C GLN A 312 -4.22 11.98 -16.74
N ALA A 313 -4.37 13.11 -16.06
CA ALA A 313 -4.39 14.44 -16.71
C ALA A 313 -3.10 14.75 -17.47
N THR A 314 -1.95 14.35 -16.92
CA THR A 314 -0.62 14.56 -17.53
C THR A 314 -0.06 13.30 -18.15
N ARG A 315 -0.65 12.14 -17.88
CA ARG A 315 -0.14 10.79 -18.17
C ARG A 315 1.25 10.54 -17.55
N GLN A 316 1.59 11.29 -16.52
CA GLN A 316 2.87 11.19 -15.84
C GLN A 316 2.85 10.05 -14.83
N LEU A 317 3.80 9.15 -14.98
CA LEU A 317 4.14 8.10 -14.04
C LEU A 317 5.31 8.55 -13.18
N GLU A 318 5.27 8.25 -11.88
CA GLU A 318 6.27 8.67 -10.91
C GLU A 318 6.62 7.53 -9.95
N ILE A 319 7.94 7.36 -9.71
CA ILE A 319 8.49 6.52 -8.65
C ILE A 319 9.42 7.40 -7.81
N TYR A 320 9.39 7.19 -6.50
CA TYR A 320 10.17 7.96 -5.54
C TYR A 320 11.16 7.05 -4.79
N PRO A 321 12.34 6.75 -5.37
CA PRO A 321 13.38 6.02 -4.65
C PRO A 321 13.79 6.80 -3.39
N ILE A 322 13.76 6.11 -2.26
CA ILE A 322 14.22 6.64 -0.97
C ILE A 322 15.32 5.72 -0.45
N ALA A 323 16.49 6.29 -0.19
CA ALA A 323 17.58 5.58 0.49
C ALA A 323 18.40 6.57 1.29
N GLY A 324 18.94 6.07 2.38
CA GLY A 324 19.66 6.90 3.32
C GLY A 324 18.76 7.64 4.32
N SER A 325 19.17 7.66 5.56
CA SER A 325 18.46 8.38 6.61
C SER A 325 19.39 8.91 7.69
N ARG A 326 19.01 10.05 8.26
CA ARG A 326 19.63 10.62 9.48
C ARG A 326 18.54 11.14 10.41
N PRO A 327 18.76 11.15 11.73
CA PRO A 327 17.86 11.85 12.64
C PRO A 327 17.86 13.34 12.33
N ARG A 328 16.78 14.03 12.73
CA ARG A 328 16.73 15.49 12.72
C ARG A 328 17.72 16.05 13.76
N GLY A 329 18.19 17.24 13.52
CA GLY A 329 19.03 17.97 14.47
C GLY A 329 18.18 18.58 15.58
N PHE A 330 18.16 17.95 16.77
CA PHE A 330 17.47 18.47 17.95
C PHE A 330 18.47 19.05 18.94
N ASP A 331 18.10 20.17 19.57
CA ASP A 331 18.81 20.72 20.74
C ASP A 331 18.47 19.93 22.03
N ALA A 332 19.05 20.34 23.16
CA ALA A 332 18.82 19.70 24.46
C ALA A 332 17.38 19.85 24.97
N ASP A 333 16.64 20.83 24.48
CA ASP A 333 15.25 21.12 24.85
C ASP A 333 14.26 20.41 23.91
N GLY A 334 14.74 19.69 22.89
CA GLY A 334 13.93 18.95 21.92
C GLY A 334 13.38 19.78 20.77
N ASN A 335 13.89 21.00 20.56
CA ASN A 335 13.57 21.83 19.41
C ASN A 335 14.55 21.55 18.26
N ILE A 336 14.13 21.84 17.02
CA ILE A 336 15.01 21.75 15.86
C ILE A 336 16.10 22.84 15.95
N ASP A 337 17.35 22.40 15.98
CA ASP A 337 18.53 23.26 15.77
C ASP A 337 18.81 23.33 14.26
N PRO A 338 18.58 24.48 13.59
CA PRO A 338 18.73 24.58 12.14
C PRO A 338 20.17 24.32 11.64
N GLU A 339 21.19 24.65 12.45
CA GLU A 339 22.59 24.43 12.08
C GLU A 339 22.94 22.94 12.12
N LEU A 340 22.60 22.27 13.24
CA LEU A 340 22.79 20.83 13.41
C LEU A 340 22.00 20.04 12.36
N ASP A 341 20.75 20.42 12.11
CA ASP A 341 19.88 19.78 11.12
C ASP A 341 20.44 19.87 9.72
N SER A 342 20.95 21.06 9.33
CA SER A 342 21.56 21.28 8.01
C SER A 342 22.89 20.52 7.87
N ARG A 343 23.68 20.41 8.96
CA ARG A 343 24.91 19.63 8.97
C ARG A 343 24.65 18.14 8.79
N LEU A 344 23.65 17.58 9.49
CA LEU A 344 23.26 16.18 9.36
C LEU A 344 22.73 15.86 7.95
N GLU A 345 21.99 16.78 7.33
CA GLU A 345 21.60 16.63 5.92
C GLU A 345 22.80 16.61 4.98
N LEU A 346 23.76 17.51 5.18
CA LEU A 346 24.98 17.54 4.37
C LEU A 346 25.81 16.27 4.56
N GLU A 347 25.96 15.77 5.78
CA GLU A 347 26.63 14.49 6.08
C GLU A 347 25.94 13.33 5.36
N LEU A 348 24.60 13.28 5.38
CA LEU A 348 23.81 12.27 4.66
C LEU A 348 24.04 12.35 3.15
N ARG A 349 24.04 13.55 2.58
CA ARG A 349 24.26 13.77 1.15
C ARG A 349 25.67 13.46 0.67
N LEU A 350 26.68 13.55 1.55
CA LEU A 350 28.08 13.28 1.24
C LEU A 350 28.52 11.84 1.58
N ASP A 351 27.67 11.06 2.24
CA ASP A 351 27.98 9.67 2.57
C ASP A 351 28.03 8.82 1.30
N HIS A 352 29.21 8.32 0.96
CA HIS A 352 29.45 7.57 -0.27
C HIS A 352 28.65 6.26 -0.34
N LYS A 353 28.43 5.58 0.79
CA LYS A 353 27.65 4.35 0.84
C LYS A 353 26.18 4.64 0.53
N GLU A 354 25.61 5.64 1.21
CA GLU A 354 24.23 6.07 1.00
C GLU A 354 23.99 6.58 -0.42
N GLN A 355 24.93 7.32 -0.98
CA GLN A 355 24.89 7.77 -2.38
C GLN A 355 24.88 6.60 -3.37
N ALA A 356 25.77 5.61 -3.17
CA ALA A 356 25.88 4.46 -4.08
C ALA A 356 24.61 3.61 -4.05
N GLU A 357 24.04 3.36 -2.86
CA GLU A 357 22.77 2.66 -2.68
C GLU A 357 21.62 3.44 -3.33
N HIS A 358 21.54 4.74 -3.09
CA HIS A 358 20.51 5.60 -3.64
C HIS A 358 20.54 5.64 -5.18
N LEU A 359 21.72 5.83 -5.78
CA LEU A 359 21.89 5.83 -7.24
C LEU A 359 21.49 4.50 -7.87
N MET A 360 21.80 3.37 -7.22
CA MET A 360 21.36 2.05 -7.66
C MET A 360 19.82 1.95 -7.70
N LEU A 361 19.14 2.44 -6.67
CA LEU A 361 17.67 2.43 -6.62
C LEU A 361 17.05 3.41 -7.64
N VAL A 362 17.68 4.55 -7.88
CA VAL A 362 17.26 5.48 -8.95
C VAL A 362 17.39 4.83 -10.33
N ASP A 363 18.48 4.11 -10.59
CA ASP A 363 18.66 3.42 -11.87
C ASP A 363 17.66 2.25 -12.02
N LEU A 364 17.38 1.52 -10.96
CA LEU A 364 16.34 0.49 -10.94
C LEU A 364 14.97 1.08 -11.26
N ALA A 365 14.59 2.20 -10.64
CA ALA A 365 13.33 2.89 -10.93
C ALA A 365 13.27 3.39 -12.39
N ARG A 366 14.39 3.88 -12.94
CA ARG A 366 14.50 4.24 -14.36
C ARG A 366 14.26 3.04 -15.27
N ASN A 367 14.79 1.86 -14.92
CA ASN A 367 14.56 0.62 -15.65
C ASN A 367 13.11 0.14 -15.55
N ASP A 368 12.49 0.23 -14.38
CA ASP A 368 11.09 -0.13 -14.18
C ASP A 368 10.16 0.66 -15.11
N ILE A 369 10.26 2.00 -15.09
CA ILE A 369 9.40 2.84 -15.94
C ILE A 369 9.79 2.80 -17.42
N ALA A 370 11.02 2.33 -17.75
CA ALA A 370 11.45 2.18 -19.15
C ALA A 370 10.55 1.24 -19.95
N ARG A 371 9.99 0.22 -19.28
CA ARG A 371 9.15 -0.80 -19.89
C ARG A 371 7.79 -0.27 -20.33
N VAL A 372 7.33 0.83 -19.74
CA VAL A 372 5.95 1.32 -19.89
C VAL A 372 5.85 2.78 -20.36
N CYS A 373 6.93 3.54 -20.33
CA CYS A 373 6.91 4.94 -20.72
C CYS A 373 7.34 5.17 -22.17
N GLU A 374 6.80 6.23 -22.77
CA GLU A 374 7.19 6.72 -24.08
C GLU A 374 8.70 7.01 -24.11
N SER A 375 9.34 6.67 -25.23
CA SER A 375 10.78 6.95 -25.43
C SER A 375 11.07 8.44 -25.24
N LYS A 376 12.22 8.76 -24.63
CA LYS A 376 12.72 10.14 -24.38
C LYS A 376 11.92 10.96 -23.35
N THR A 377 10.86 10.42 -22.75
CA THR A 377 10.10 11.13 -21.67
C THR A 377 10.62 10.82 -20.29
N ARG A 378 11.34 9.73 -20.13
CA ARG A 378 11.88 9.24 -18.88
C ARG A 378 13.08 10.06 -18.41
N HIS A 379 13.02 10.63 -17.23
CA HIS A 379 14.14 11.36 -16.62
C HIS A 379 14.06 11.39 -15.10
N VAL A 380 15.17 11.69 -14.46
CA VAL A 380 15.22 11.98 -13.02
C VAL A 380 14.89 13.47 -12.87
N LYS A 381 13.72 13.76 -12.30
CA LYS A 381 13.25 15.13 -12.13
C LYS A 381 13.92 15.80 -10.95
N ASP A 382 14.03 15.08 -9.84
CA ASP A 382 14.70 15.52 -8.62
C ASP A 382 15.70 14.43 -8.22
N LEU A 383 16.94 14.78 -7.91
CA LEU A 383 17.99 13.84 -7.52
C LEU A 383 18.52 14.17 -6.13
N MET A 384 18.48 13.21 -5.20
CA MET A 384 19.05 13.30 -3.85
C MET A 384 18.63 14.56 -3.09
N GLN A 385 17.33 14.87 -3.09
CA GLN A 385 16.80 15.95 -2.26
C GLN A 385 16.64 15.45 -0.80
N GLY A 386 16.96 16.33 0.15
CA GLY A 386 16.73 16.05 1.56
C GLY A 386 15.28 16.32 1.96
N ASP A 387 14.48 15.28 2.14
CA ASP A 387 13.13 15.42 2.70
C ASP A 387 13.18 15.29 4.21
N ARG A 388 12.68 16.33 4.91
CA ARG A 388 12.70 16.45 6.37
C ARG A 388 11.34 16.12 6.95
N TYR A 389 11.30 15.07 7.78
CA TYR A 389 10.13 14.66 8.56
C TYR A 389 10.27 15.11 10.01
N SER A 390 9.30 14.78 10.87
CA SER A 390 9.30 15.24 12.28
C SER A 390 10.55 14.81 13.05
N HIS A 391 11.04 13.58 12.85
CA HIS A 391 12.14 13.00 13.64
C HIS A 391 13.31 12.48 12.80
N ILE A 392 13.14 12.40 11.49
CA ILE A 392 14.10 11.80 10.56
C ILE A 392 14.13 12.61 9.26
N MET A 393 15.25 12.56 8.56
CA MET A 393 15.38 13.04 7.19
C MET A 393 15.84 11.91 6.28
N HIS A 394 15.40 11.95 5.02
CA HIS A 394 15.76 10.96 3.99
C HIS A 394 16.30 11.65 2.73
N LEU A 395 17.14 10.92 1.99
CA LEU A 395 17.42 11.27 0.59
C LEU A 395 16.32 10.70 -0.29
N VAL A 396 15.70 11.56 -1.06
CA VAL A 396 14.61 11.23 -1.99
C VAL A 396 14.99 11.65 -3.40
N SER A 397 14.75 10.79 -4.35
CA SER A 397 14.78 11.15 -5.77
C SER A 397 13.42 10.93 -6.40
N ARG A 398 13.17 11.59 -7.53
CA ARG A 398 11.91 11.47 -8.27
C ARG A 398 12.21 11.10 -9.71
N VAL A 399 11.81 9.89 -10.10
CA VAL A 399 11.93 9.38 -11.46
C VAL A 399 10.58 9.48 -12.12
N VAL A 400 10.51 10.14 -13.27
CA VAL A 400 9.27 10.38 -13.99
C VAL A 400 9.34 9.93 -15.44
N GLY A 401 8.19 9.61 -16.02
CA GLY A 401 8.04 9.31 -17.43
C GLY A 401 6.58 9.44 -17.85
N LYS A 402 6.34 9.61 -19.14
CA LYS A 402 4.98 9.64 -19.68
C LYS A 402 4.58 8.23 -20.10
N LEU A 403 3.50 7.72 -19.54
CA LEU A 403 2.97 6.38 -19.83
C LEU A 403 2.57 6.26 -21.31
N ARG A 404 2.89 5.13 -21.97
CA ARG A 404 2.49 4.85 -23.36
C ARG A 404 0.96 4.90 -23.51
N PRO A 405 0.43 5.40 -24.66
CA PRO A 405 -1.01 5.64 -24.83
C PRO A 405 -1.89 4.39 -24.71
N GLU A 406 -1.38 3.23 -25.06
CA GLU A 406 -2.06 1.95 -24.99
C GLU A 406 -2.06 1.31 -23.58
N LEU A 407 -1.32 1.89 -22.63
CA LEU A 407 -1.19 1.38 -21.28
C LEU A 407 -1.96 2.25 -20.26
N ASP A 408 -2.32 1.64 -19.14
CA ASP A 408 -2.92 2.26 -17.96
C ASP A 408 -2.05 2.09 -16.71
N ALA A 409 -2.52 2.64 -15.58
CA ALA A 409 -1.82 2.59 -14.31
C ALA A 409 -1.58 1.15 -13.81
N LEU A 410 -2.49 0.20 -14.08
CA LEU A 410 -2.35 -1.19 -13.67
C LEU A 410 -1.28 -1.93 -14.48
N HIS A 411 -1.13 -1.63 -15.77
CA HIS A 411 0.01 -2.10 -16.57
C HIS A 411 1.33 -1.55 -16.01
N ALA A 412 1.34 -0.26 -15.64
CA ALA A 412 2.53 0.34 -15.02
C ALA A 412 2.85 -0.33 -13.68
N TYR A 413 1.84 -0.61 -12.84
CA TYR A 413 2.05 -1.31 -11.58
C TYR A 413 2.57 -2.73 -11.80
N GLN A 414 2.00 -3.49 -12.74
CA GLN A 414 2.47 -4.84 -13.11
C GLN A 414 3.94 -4.84 -13.55
N ALA A 415 4.36 -3.85 -14.34
CA ALA A 415 5.74 -3.74 -14.81
C ALA A 415 6.73 -3.36 -13.71
N CYS A 416 6.31 -2.55 -12.72
CA CYS A 416 7.17 -1.98 -11.68
C CYS A 416 7.19 -2.77 -10.36
N MET A 417 6.17 -3.60 -10.08
CA MET A 417 6.11 -4.38 -8.83
C MET A 417 7.23 -5.45 -8.76
N ASN A 418 7.76 -5.84 -7.61
CA ASN A 418 7.71 -5.11 -6.35
C ASN A 418 8.80 -4.05 -6.33
N MET A 419 8.66 -3.04 -5.44
CA MET A 419 9.59 -1.92 -5.44
C MET A 419 11.00 -2.34 -5.04
N GLY A 420 12.01 -1.71 -5.67
CA GLY A 420 13.41 -2.05 -5.51
C GLY A 420 13.94 -1.95 -4.10
N THR A 421 13.42 -1.02 -3.32
CA THR A 421 13.73 -0.82 -1.89
C THR A 421 13.38 -2.04 -1.01
N LEU A 422 12.49 -2.92 -1.48
CA LEU A 422 12.08 -4.15 -0.78
C LEU A 422 12.57 -5.44 -1.44
N THR A 423 13.17 -5.34 -2.64
CA THR A 423 13.68 -6.48 -3.41
C THR A 423 15.17 -6.35 -3.68
N SER A 424 15.56 -5.33 -4.42
CA SER A 424 16.86 -4.94 -4.93
C SER A 424 17.12 -5.31 -6.41
N ALA A 425 18.37 -5.35 -6.84
CA ALA A 425 18.78 -5.47 -8.25
C ALA A 425 19.79 -6.61 -8.47
N PRO A 426 19.64 -7.40 -9.56
CA PRO A 426 18.52 -7.49 -10.50
C PRO A 426 17.25 -8.04 -9.86
N LYS A 427 16.11 -7.36 -10.10
CA LYS A 427 14.85 -7.54 -9.35
C LYS A 427 14.34 -8.98 -9.30
N ILE A 428 14.23 -9.65 -10.45
CA ILE A 428 13.69 -11.02 -10.54
C ILE A 428 14.56 -11.99 -9.75
N LYS A 429 15.88 -11.91 -9.91
CA LYS A 429 16.83 -12.78 -9.19
C LYS A 429 16.77 -12.53 -7.69
N ALA A 430 16.70 -11.27 -7.28
CA ALA A 430 16.55 -10.90 -5.87
C ALA A 430 15.27 -11.50 -5.26
N MET A 431 14.11 -11.36 -5.93
CA MET A 431 12.85 -11.95 -5.47
C MET A 431 12.93 -13.49 -5.35
N GLN A 432 13.53 -14.18 -6.32
CA GLN A 432 13.72 -15.63 -6.26
C GLN A 432 14.58 -16.04 -5.06
N LEU A 433 15.68 -15.33 -4.79
CA LEU A 433 16.52 -15.59 -3.63
C LEU A 433 15.80 -15.29 -2.31
N ILE A 434 15.01 -14.20 -2.25
CA ILE A 434 14.19 -13.87 -1.09
C ILE A 434 13.26 -15.03 -0.76
N TYR A 435 12.47 -15.52 -1.69
CA TYR A 435 11.57 -16.66 -1.47
C TYR A 435 12.34 -17.94 -1.08
N GLN A 436 13.50 -18.18 -1.73
CA GLN A 436 14.33 -19.35 -1.43
C GLN A 436 14.88 -19.35 0.00
N PHE A 437 15.22 -18.18 0.55
CA PHE A 437 15.88 -18.06 1.85
C PHE A 437 14.92 -17.75 2.99
N GLU A 438 13.87 -16.97 2.75
CA GLU A 438 12.83 -16.72 3.74
C GLU A 438 11.91 -17.94 3.90
N GLN A 439 11.64 -18.68 2.83
CA GLN A 439 10.80 -19.88 2.78
C GLN A 439 9.34 -19.66 3.24
N GLU A 440 8.93 -18.41 3.38
CA GLU A 440 7.59 -17.97 3.77
C GLU A 440 7.12 -16.89 2.79
N LYS A 441 5.80 -16.70 2.71
CA LYS A 441 5.21 -15.55 2.00
C LYS A 441 5.47 -14.26 2.77
N ARG A 442 5.60 -13.16 2.05
CA ARG A 442 5.68 -11.81 2.63
C ARG A 442 4.30 -11.19 2.88
N HIS A 443 3.26 -11.76 2.29
CA HIS A 443 1.90 -11.26 2.38
C HIS A 443 1.82 -9.78 1.97
N SER A 444 1.29 -8.92 2.85
CA SER A 444 1.21 -7.48 2.58
C SER A 444 2.56 -6.76 2.60
N TYR A 445 3.57 -7.27 3.34
CA TYR A 445 4.86 -6.60 3.50
C TYR A 445 5.61 -6.45 2.18
N GLY A 446 5.96 -5.22 1.82
CA GLY A 446 6.63 -4.89 0.54
C GLY A 446 5.70 -4.88 -0.67
N GLY A 447 4.40 -5.09 -0.47
CA GLY A 447 3.36 -4.81 -1.44
C GLY A 447 2.99 -3.32 -1.46
N ALA A 448 1.77 -2.98 -1.86
CA ALA A 448 1.33 -1.59 -1.94
C ALA A 448 -0.09 -1.39 -1.39
N VAL A 449 -0.35 -0.23 -0.78
CA VAL A 449 -1.68 0.23 -0.35
C VAL A 449 -1.96 1.59 -0.99
N GLY A 450 -3.19 1.78 -1.44
CA GLY A 450 -3.62 3.05 -1.99
C GLY A 450 -4.93 2.93 -2.76
N TYR A 451 -5.05 3.68 -3.85
CA TYR A 451 -6.30 3.74 -4.59
C TYR A 451 -6.10 3.83 -6.11
N LEU A 452 -7.12 3.40 -6.83
CA LEU A 452 -7.36 3.58 -8.24
C LEU A 452 -8.68 4.31 -8.42
N GLN A 453 -8.75 5.28 -9.34
CA GLN A 453 -9.99 5.97 -9.69
C GLN A 453 -10.43 5.62 -11.11
N SER A 454 -11.75 5.71 -11.37
CA SER A 454 -12.30 5.37 -12.70
C SER A 454 -11.81 6.30 -13.81
N ASP A 455 -11.33 7.50 -13.50
CA ASP A 455 -10.66 8.40 -14.45
C ASP A 455 -9.22 7.95 -14.80
N GLY A 456 -8.68 6.94 -14.11
CA GLY A 456 -7.36 6.38 -14.31
C GLY A 456 -6.30 6.88 -13.34
N ASN A 457 -6.58 7.85 -12.46
CA ASN A 457 -5.63 8.27 -11.43
C ASN A 457 -5.32 7.14 -10.47
N PHE A 458 -4.05 7.03 -10.07
CA PHE A 458 -3.54 5.98 -9.21
C PHE A 458 -2.47 6.53 -8.26
N ASP A 459 -2.59 6.23 -6.97
CA ASP A 459 -1.60 6.61 -5.97
C ASP A 459 -1.50 5.53 -4.90
N THR A 460 -0.27 5.01 -4.69
CA THR A 460 -0.01 3.91 -3.76
C THR A 460 1.30 4.14 -3.01
N CYS A 461 1.35 3.63 -1.78
CA CYS A 461 2.57 3.57 -0.98
C CYS A 461 3.01 2.11 -0.78
N ILE A 462 4.30 1.93 -0.46
CA ILE A 462 4.85 0.62 -0.12
C ILE A 462 4.35 0.23 1.28
N VAL A 463 3.96 -1.03 1.46
CA VAL A 463 3.56 -1.57 2.77
C VAL A 463 4.81 -1.88 3.58
N ILE A 464 5.28 -0.88 4.30
CA ILE A 464 6.38 -0.95 5.28
C ILE A 464 5.99 -0.15 6.52
N ARG A 465 6.70 -0.34 7.64
CA ARG A 465 6.33 0.28 8.92
C ARG A 465 4.85 0.02 9.24
N SER A 466 4.42 -1.21 9.04
CA SER A 466 3.02 -1.63 9.06
C SER A 466 2.82 -2.88 9.90
N ALA A 467 1.57 -3.14 10.22
CA ALA A 467 1.10 -4.28 10.95
C ALA A 467 -0.04 -4.95 10.21
N PHE A 468 0.07 -6.26 9.95
CA PHE A 468 -1.00 -7.11 9.47
C PHE A 468 -1.56 -7.89 10.65
N VAL A 469 -2.84 -7.71 10.95
CA VAL A 469 -3.51 -8.30 12.11
C VAL A 469 -4.52 -9.33 11.64
N GLN A 470 -4.40 -10.54 12.14
CA GLN A 470 -5.34 -11.62 11.88
C GLN A 470 -5.53 -12.44 13.16
N ASN A 471 -6.77 -12.77 13.51
CA ASN A 471 -7.11 -13.54 14.71
C ASN A 471 -6.55 -12.95 16.02
N GLY A 472 -6.45 -11.62 16.11
CA GLY A 472 -5.92 -10.92 17.29
C GLY A 472 -4.39 -10.89 17.39
N ILE A 473 -3.68 -11.58 16.50
CA ILE A 473 -2.22 -11.56 16.42
C ILE A 473 -1.77 -10.60 15.32
N THR A 474 -0.81 -9.79 15.67
CA THR A 474 -0.18 -8.83 14.76
C THR A 474 1.12 -9.37 14.23
N HIS A 475 1.35 -9.14 12.94
CA HIS A 475 2.57 -9.46 12.24
C HIS A 475 3.21 -8.17 11.72
N VAL A 476 4.39 -7.84 12.26
CA VAL A 476 5.21 -6.69 11.86
C VAL A 476 6.45 -7.22 11.17
N GLN A 477 6.57 -7.01 9.85
CA GLN A 477 7.71 -7.49 9.08
C GLN A 477 8.66 -6.34 8.75
N ALA A 478 9.97 -6.61 8.82
CA ALA A 478 11.02 -5.64 8.51
C ALA A 478 12.24 -6.33 7.90
N GLY A 479 12.82 -5.67 6.90
CA GLY A 479 14.02 -6.14 6.19
C GLY A 479 15.17 -5.14 6.23
N CYS A 480 16.33 -5.60 5.82
CA CYS A 480 17.57 -4.83 5.75
C CYS A 480 18.21 -4.92 4.36
N GLY A 481 18.81 -3.83 3.89
CA GLY A 481 19.49 -3.76 2.61
C GLY A 481 20.89 -4.38 2.69
N THR A 482 21.02 -5.67 2.40
CA THR A 482 22.26 -6.41 2.53
C THR A 482 23.14 -6.23 1.28
N VAL A 483 24.36 -5.75 1.48
CA VAL A 483 25.46 -5.65 0.49
C VAL A 483 26.65 -6.51 0.94
N LEU A 484 27.68 -6.59 0.09
CA LEU A 484 28.85 -7.43 0.38
C LEU A 484 29.55 -7.08 1.70
N ASP A 485 29.63 -5.79 2.03
CA ASP A 485 30.31 -5.30 3.24
C ASP A 485 29.38 -5.24 4.47
N SER A 486 28.12 -5.66 4.34
CA SER A 486 27.16 -5.67 5.45
C SER A 486 27.64 -6.51 6.64
N GLY A 487 27.57 -5.93 7.84
CA GLY A 487 27.83 -6.61 9.10
C GLY A 487 26.62 -7.44 9.57
N LEU A 488 26.79 -8.71 9.83
CA LEU A 488 25.68 -9.63 10.15
C LEU A 488 24.82 -9.16 11.32
N GLN A 489 25.45 -8.66 12.39
CA GLN A 489 24.73 -8.17 13.56
C GLN A 489 24.04 -6.83 13.28
N MET A 490 24.69 -5.94 12.52
CA MET A 490 24.10 -4.66 12.14
C MET A 490 22.81 -4.83 11.35
N GLU A 491 22.78 -5.77 10.40
CA GLU A 491 21.60 -6.09 9.59
C GLU A 491 20.46 -6.67 10.45
N ALA A 492 20.80 -7.57 11.39
CA ALA A 492 19.81 -8.09 12.34
C ALA A 492 19.23 -6.98 13.24
N ASP A 493 20.06 -6.04 13.70
CA ASP A 493 19.64 -4.88 14.50
C ASP A 493 18.79 -3.90 13.68
N GLU A 494 19.12 -3.71 12.41
CA GLU A 494 18.35 -2.84 11.49
C GLU A 494 16.90 -3.31 11.35
N THR A 495 16.65 -4.63 11.25
CA THR A 495 15.28 -5.14 11.20
C THR A 495 14.49 -4.79 12.46
N ARG A 496 15.11 -4.89 13.65
CA ARG A 496 14.49 -4.47 14.91
C ARG A 496 14.22 -2.96 14.95
N HIS A 497 15.17 -2.15 14.51
CA HIS A 497 15.01 -0.71 14.44
C HIS A 497 13.84 -0.30 13.52
N LYS A 498 13.73 -0.96 12.36
CA LYS A 498 12.65 -0.70 11.40
C LYS A 498 11.28 -1.17 11.90
N ALA A 499 11.19 -2.22 12.69
CA ALA A 499 9.94 -2.70 13.29
C ALA A 499 9.53 -1.90 14.56
N ARG A 500 10.49 -1.24 15.21
CA ARG A 500 10.33 -0.66 16.56
C ARG A 500 9.19 0.33 16.70
N ALA A 501 8.97 1.21 15.71
CA ALA A 501 7.91 2.22 15.78
C ALA A 501 6.52 1.57 15.93
N VAL A 502 6.25 0.54 15.13
CA VAL A 502 4.98 -0.19 15.15
C VAL A 502 4.84 -1.02 16.42
N ILE A 503 5.88 -1.78 16.78
CA ILE A 503 5.90 -2.61 18.01
C ILE A 503 5.68 -1.73 19.25
N ASN A 504 6.38 -0.60 19.35
CA ASN A 504 6.23 0.32 20.47
C ASN A 504 4.79 0.88 20.58
N ALA A 505 4.16 1.22 19.46
CA ALA A 505 2.78 1.68 19.47
C ALA A 505 1.83 0.61 20.02
N ILE A 506 2.02 -0.67 19.65
CA ILE A 506 1.22 -1.80 20.14
C ILE A 506 1.48 -1.98 21.65
N VAL A 507 2.74 -2.08 22.07
CA VAL A 507 3.12 -2.28 23.48
C VAL A 507 2.60 -1.15 24.36
N GLN A 508 2.71 0.11 23.92
CA GLN A 508 2.18 1.26 24.67
C GLN A 508 0.65 1.19 24.82
N THR A 509 -0.06 0.79 23.77
CA THR A 509 -1.51 0.65 23.81
C THR A 509 -1.93 -0.51 24.72
N ASN A 510 -1.25 -1.65 24.64
CA ASN A 510 -1.52 -2.80 25.51
C ASN A 510 -1.22 -2.46 26.98
N ASN A 511 -0.12 -1.75 27.28
CA ASN A 511 0.19 -1.30 28.63
C ASN A 511 -0.87 -0.36 29.21
N LYS A 512 -1.42 0.57 28.39
CA LYS A 512 -2.55 1.43 28.80
C LYS A 512 -3.81 0.63 29.09
N ALA A 513 -4.02 -0.47 28.37
CA ALA A 513 -5.17 -1.35 28.56
C ALA A 513 -5.05 -2.24 29.81
N ASN A 514 -3.83 -2.51 30.27
CA ASN A 514 -3.53 -3.35 31.44
C ASN A 514 -3.50 -2.55 32.76
N GLN A 515 -3.53 -1.23 32.71
CA GLN A 515 -3.67 -0.30 33.86
C GLN A 515 -5.13 -0.06 34.21
#